data_1b883ed4b36aadeac0984fbf5a03ba81
#
_entry.id   1b883ed4b36aadeac0984fbf5a03ba81
#
_cell.length_a   1.000
_cell.length_b   1.000
_cell.length_c   1.000
_cell.angle_alpha   90.00
_cell.angle_beta   90.00
_cell.angle_gamma   90.00
#
_symmetry.space_group_name_H-M   'P 1'
#
loop_
_entity.id
_entity.type
_entity.pdbx_description
1 polymer ?
#
loop_
_entity_poly.entity_id
_entity_poly.type
_entity_poly.pdbx_seq_one_letter_code
_entity_poly.pdbx_strand_id
1 'polypeptide(L)'
;MKTAFFEAKPWEQEYIKNQLKDIDVVFFDQKLSVENADLAKDAQVISGFVDSQISKEMLAKLPNLKMIATRSTGFDHIDMQACKEKNIIVLLLVILMRIPATVVKKSISNRWS
;
A
#
# COMPACT_ATOMS: atom_id res chain seq x y z
N MET A 1 4.81 -8.35 -9.30
CA MET A 1 4.42 -7.08 -8.65
C MET A 1 4.60 -7.22 -7.14
N LYS A 2 5.37 -6.33 -6.57
CA LYS A 2 5.68 -6.40 -5.14
C LYS A 2 4.81 -5.42 -4.36
N THR A 3 4.14 -5.91 -3.32
CA THR A 3 3.29 -5.11 -2.45
C THR A 3 3.84 -5.15 -1.02
N ALA A 4 4.04 -3.97 -0.43
CA ALA A 4 4.50 -3.83 0.95
C ALA A 4 3.36 -3.34 1.82
N PHE A 5 3.07 -4.08 2.90
CA PHE A 5 2.05 -3.72 3.88
C PHE A 5 2.72 -3.20 5.13
N PHE A 6 2.39 -1.98 5.52
CA PHE A 6 2.87 -1.35 6.74
C PHE A 6 1.76 -1.25 7.77
N GLU A 7 2.13 -1.17 9.04
CA GLU A 7 1.17 -1.17 10.15
C GLU A 7 0.28 -2.42 10.10
N ALA A 8 0.86 -3.55 9.67
CA ALA A 8 0.12 -4.79 9.50
C ALA A 8 0.27 -5.64 10.77
N LYS A 9 -0.83 -5.82 11.49
CA LYS A 9 -0.85 -6.65 12.70
C LYS A 9 -0.81 -8.13 12.32
N PRO A 10 -0.34 -9.02 13.22
CA PRO A 10 -0.22 -10.45 12.90
C PRO A 10 -1.48 -11.08 12.30
N TRP A 11 -2.66 -10.74 12.81
CA TRP A 11 -3.91 -11.32 12.31
C TRP A 11 -4.22 -10.80 10.89
N GLU A 12 -3.85 -9.54 10.59
CA GLU A 12 -4.02 -8.98 9.24
C GLU A 12 -3.07 -9.66 8.27
N GLN A 13 -1.83 -9.88 8.69
CA GLN A 13 -0.82 -10.51 7.85
C GLN A 13 -1.27 -11.90 7.41
N GLU A 14 -1.77 -12.68 8.35
CA GLU A 14 -2.24 -14.02 8.04
C GLU A 14 -3.43 -14.00 7.10
N TYR A 15 -4.39 -13.12 7.36
CA TYR A 15 -5.56 -12.97 6.50
C TYR A 15 -5.17 -12.59 5.08
N ILE A 16 -4.37 -11.53 4.94
CA ILE A 16 -3.96 -11.02 3.64
C ILE A 16 -3.13 -12.05 2.87
N LYS A 17 -2.22 -12.72 3.57
CA LYS A 17 -1.37 -13.74 2.97
C LYS A 17 -2.18 -14.88 2.37
N ASN A 18 -3.24 -15.27 3.06
CA ASN A 18 -4.13 -16.34 2.57
C ASN A 18 -4.96 -15.90 1.37
N GLN A 19 -5.29 -14.61 1.29
CA GLN A 19 -6.13 -14.09 0.22
C GLN A 19 -5.36 -13.67 -1.02
N LEU A 20 -4.09 -13.29 -0.87
CA LEU A 20 -3.28 -12.77 -1.98
C LEU A 20 -2.09 -13.67 -2.28
N LYS A 21 -2.35 -14.97 -2.48
CA LYS A 21 -1.29 -15.96 -2.66
C LYS A 21 -0.45 -15.76 -3.92
N ASP A 22 -1.04 -15.17 -4.97
CA ASP A 22 -0.36 -15.00 -6.25
C ASP A 22 0.39 -13.66 -6.36
N ILE A 23 0.37 -12.86 -5.29
CA ILE A 23 1.02 -11.56 -5.27
C ILE A 23 2.20 -11.64 -4.30
N ASP A 24 3.34 -11.09 -4.72
CA ASP A 24 4.51 -11.02 -3.86
C ASP A 24 4.27 -9.95 -2.80
N VAL A 25 4.01 -10.38 -1.56
CA VAL A 25 3.72 -9.46 -0.46
C VAL A 25 4.78 -9.57 0.62
N VAL A 26 5.07 -8.42 1.24
CA VAL A 26 5.94 -8.34 2.39
C VAL A 26 5.22 -7.52 3.46
N PHE A 27 5.38 -7.90 4.73
CA PHE A 27 4.67 -7.29 5.83
C PHE A 27 5.61 -6.67 6.85
N PHE A 28 5.22 -5.49 7.34
CA PHE A 28 5.91 -4.81 8.42
C PHE A 28 4.85 -4.35 9.44
N ASP A 29 5.11 -4.54 10.72
CA ASP A 29 4.19 -4.08 11.76
C ASP A 29 4.39 -2.61 12.11
N GLN A 30 5.50 -2.03 11.67
CA GLN A 30 5.80 -0.62 11.89
C GLN A 30 5.15 0.27 10.85
N LYS A 31 5.05 1.56 11.16
CA LYS A 31 4.55 2.53 10.20
C LYS A 31 5.64 2.85 9.16
N LEU A 32 5.21 3.26 7.98
CA LEU A 32 6.13 3.75 6.97
C LEU A 32 6.52 5.18 7.29
N SER A 33 7.79 5.48 7.27
CA SER A 33 8.32 6.81 7.55
C SER A 33 9.53 7.06 6.65
N VAL A 34 10.01 8.30 6.63
CA VAL A 34 11.19 8.66 5.83
C VAL A 34 12.40 7.84 6.26
N GLU A 35 12.50 7.53 7.56
CA GLU A 35 13.63 6.77 8.10
C GLU A 35 13.66 5.32 7.64
N ASN A 36 12.51 4.71 7.35
CA ASN A 36 12.48 3.31 6.93
C ASN A 36 11.98 3.11 5.49
N ALA A 37 11.95 4.18 4.71
CA ALA A 37 11.46 4.11 3.33
C ALA A 37 12.22 3.09 2.47
N ASP A 38 13.48 2.81 2.81
CA ASP A 38 14.29 1.83 2.07
C ASP A 38 13.67 0.44 2.09
N LEU A 39 12.87 0.13 3.11
CA LEU A 39 12.20 -1.17 3.18
C LEU A 39 11.18 -1.36 2.05
N ALA A 40 10.72 -0.27 1.47
CA ALA A 40 9.69 -0.29 0.44
C ALA A 40 10.18 0.22 -0.92
N LYS A 41 11.47 0.46 -1.07
CA LYS A 41 11.99 1.09 -2.30
C LYS A 41 11.72 0.27 -3.57
N ASP A 42 11.58 -1.04 -3.44
CA ASP A 42 11.30 -1.92 -4.56
C ASP A 42 9.80 -2.19 -4.75
N ALA A 43 8.97 -1.68 -3.86
CA ALA A 43 7.54 -1.95 -3.92
C ALA A 43 6.86 -1.12 -5.01
N GLN A 44 5.95 -1.75 -5.72
CA GLN A 44 5.10 -1.08 -6.70
C GLN A 44 3.78 -0.66 -6.08
N VAL A 45 3.36 -1.35 -5.02
CA VAL A 45 2.14 -1.05 -4.27
C VAL A 45 2.49 -0.99 -2.79
N ILE A 46 1.98 0.03 -2.10
CA ILE A 46 2.12 0.15 -0.66
C ILE A 46 0.73 0.23 -0.04
N SER A 47 0.53 -0.54 1.03
CA SER A 47 -0.67 -0.46 1.84
C SER A 47 -0.27 -0.10 3.26
N GLY A 48 -0.77 1.03 3.75
CA GLY A 48 -0.51 1.49 5.10
C GLY A 48 -1.80 1.87 5.80
N PHE A 49 -1.65 2.49 6.96
CA PHE A 49 -2.76 3.01 7.74
C PHE A 49 -2.47 4.48 8.07
N VAL A 50 -3.24 5.08 8.98
CA VAL A 50 -3.19 6.52 9.22
C VAL A 50 -1.85 7.04 9.74
N ASP A 51 -1.06 6.19 10.39
CA ASP A 51 0.23 6.62 10.95
C ASP A 51 1.36 6.65 9.91
N SER A 52 1.13 6.05 8.75
CA SER A 52 2.10 6.05 7.66
C SER A 52 1.91 7.31 6.81
N GLN A 53 2.66 8.35 7.14
CA GLN A 53 2.58 9.63 6.43
C GLN A 53 3.30 9.53 5.08
N ILE A 54 2.57 9.77 4.01
CA ILE A 54 3.14 9.70 2.66
C ILE A 54 3.20 11.09 2.07
N SER A 55 4.33 11.73 2.27
CA SER A 55 4.62 13.08 1.82
C SER A 55 5.31 13.07 0.46
N LYS A 56 5.48 14.24 -0.11
CA LYS A 56 6.25 14.40 -1.34
C LYS A 56 7.68 13.87 -1.16
N GLU A 57 8.27 14.15 0.01
CA GLU A 57 9.62 13.66 0.35
C GLU A 57 9.64 12.13 0.36
N MET A 58 8.63 11.51 0.94
CA MET A 58 8.51 10.06 0.97
C MET A 58 8.44 9.49 -0.44
N LEU A 59 7.62 10.09 -1.30
CA LEU A 59 7.44 9.61 -2.67
C LEU A 59 8.74 9.69 -3.47
N ALA A 60 9.59 10.65 -3.17
CA ALA A 60 10.89 10.77 -3.84
C ALA A 60 11.81 9.58 -3.53
N LYS A 61 11.56 8.88 -2.43
CA LYS A 61 12.35 7.72 -2.03
C LYS A 61 11.78 6.39 -2.54
N LEU A 62 10.65 6.44 -3.24
CA LEU A 62 9.92 5.25 -3.70
C LEU A 62 9.77 5.28 -5.22
N PRO A 63 10.87 5.10 -5.97
CA PRO A 63 10.85 5.31 -7.42
C PRO A 63 9.99 4.30 -8.19
N ASN A 64 9.71 3.14 -7.63
CA ASN A 64 8.92 2.11 -8.30
C ASN A 64 7.45 2.12 -7.91
N LEU A 65 7.06 3.03 -7.02
CA LEU A 65 5.70 3.07 -6.51
C LEU A 65 4.72 3.51 -7.59
N LYS A 66 3.64 2.76 -7.75
CA LYS A 66 2.59 3.02 -8.72
C LYS A 66 1.21 3.14 -8.10
N MET A 67 1.03 2.56 -6.92
CA MET A 67 -0.27 2.58 -6.25
C MET A 67 -0.09 2.61 -4.74
N ILE A 68 -0.98 3.34 -4.07
CA ILE A 68 -1.10 3.33 -2.62
C ILE A 68 -2.51 2.83 -2.32
N ALA A 69 -2.59 1.71 -1.61
CA ALA A 69 -3.87 1.13 -1.20
C ALA A 69 -3.97 1.25 0.32
N THR A 70 -4.47 2.39 0.78
CA THR A 70 -4.52 2.66 2.21
C THR A 70 -5.71 1.99 2.89
N ARG A 71 -5.49 1.43 4.07
CA ARG A 71 -6.52 0.75 4.87
C ARG A 71 -7.14 1.73 5.88
N SER A 72 -7.39 2.95 5.43
CA SER A 72 -7.96 4.02 6.24
C SER A 72 -9.24 4.53 5.62
N THR A 73 -9.98 5.34 6.37
CA THR A 73 -11.23 5.92 5.88
C THR A 73 -11.03 7.24 5.13
N GLY A 74 -9.83 7.78 5.15
CA GLY A 74 -9.54 9.06 4.50
C GLY A 74 -8.12 9.13 3.98
N PHE A 75 -7.78 10.23 3.35
CA PHE A 75 -6.51 10.45 2.69
C PHE A 75 -5.63 11.51 3.36
N ASP A 76 -5.98 11.96 4.57
CA ASP A 76 -5.28 13.10 5.21
C ASP A 76 -3.80 12.86 5.42
N HIS A 77 -3.39 11.59 5.52
CA HIS A 77 -2.00 11.20 5.72
C HIS A 77 -1.22 11.07 4.41
N ILE A 78 -1.86 11.32 3.28
CA ILE A 78 -1.25 11.15 1.96
C ILE A 78 -1.26 12.49 1.23
N ASP A 79 -0.12 12.88 0.67
CA ASP A 79 -0.04 14.06 -0.18
C ASP A 79 -0.62 13.70 -1.56
N MET A 80 -1.91 13.94 -1.71
CA MET A 80 -2.65 13.58 -2.93
C MET A 80 -2.14 14.33 -4.15
N GLN A 81 -1.73 15.58 -3.99
CA GLN A 81 -1.22 16.37 -5.12
C GLN A 81 0.10 15.79 -5.64
N ALA A 82 0.98 15.40 -4.72
CA ALA A 82 2.25 14.79 -5.11
C ALA A 82 2.02 13.44 -5.81
N CYS A 83 1.05 12.66 -5.35
CA CYS A 83 0.69 11.41 -6.00
C CYS A 83 0.19 11.63 -7.42
N LYS A 84 -0.65 12.64 -7.60
CA LYS A 84 -1.18 12.99 -8.92
C LYS A 84 -0.06 13.39 -9.88
N GLU A 85 0.89 14.17 -9.40
CA GLU A 85 2.02 14.61 -10.22
C GLU A 85 2.89 13.46 -10.70
N LYS A 86 2.96 12.39 -9.89
CA LYS A 86 3.75 11.20 -10.21
C LYS A 86 2.93 10.07 -10.84
N ASN A 87 1.65 10.33 -11.11
CA ASN A 87 0.73 9.34 -11.67
C ASN A 87 0.57 8.12 -10.76
N ILE A 88 0.61 8.33 -9.46
CA ILE A 88 0.40 7.28 -8.47
C ILE A 88 -1.09 7.21 -8.15
N ILE A 89 -1.65 6.00 -8.24
CA ILE A 89 -3.06 5.77 -7.97
C ILE A 89 -3.25 5.54 -6.48
N VAL A 90 -4.27 6.20 -5.90
CA VAL A 90 -4.57 6.04 -4.47
C VAL A 90 -5.96 5.43 -4.32
N LEU A 91 -6.04 4.32 -3.59
CA LEU A 91 -7.29 3.61 -3.32
C LEU A 91 -7.50 3.44 -1.82
N LEU A 92 -8.76 3.40 -1.42
CA LEU A 92 -9.13 3.08 -0.03
C LEU A 92 -9.50 1.60 0.07
N LEU A 93 -8.85 0.89 1.00
CA LEU A 93 -9.18 -0.50 1.30
C LEU A 93 -9.78 -0.62 2.70
N VAL A 94 -10.66 0.32 3.05
CA VAL A 94 -11.27 0.40 4.39
C VAL A 94 -11.97 -0.89 4.79
N ILE A 95 -12.63 -1.50 3.83
CA ILE A 95 -13.42 -2.71 4.07
C ILE A 95 -12.72 -3.94 3.48
N LEU A 96 -11.41 -3.97 3.58
CA LEU A 96 -10.61 -5.08 3.05
C LEU A 96 -11.15 -6.45 3.47
N MET A 97 -11.63 -6.55 4.70
CA MET A 97 -12.16 -7.80 5.23
C MET A 97 -13.57 -8.12 4.73
N ARG A 98 -14.26 -7.15 4.14
CA ARG A 98 -15.62 -7.32 3.61
C ARG A 98 -15.65 -7.41 2.09
N ILE A 99 -14.55 -7.06 1.44
CA ILE A 99 -14.44 -7.16 -0.02
C ILE A 99 -13.86 -8.52 -0.35
N PRO A 100 -14.46 -9.29 -1.27
CA PRO A 100 -13.88 -10.56 -1.69
C PRO A 100 -12.44 -10.36 -2.17
N ALA A 101 -11.55 -11.24 -1.75
CA ALA A 101 -10.14 -11.16 -2.09
C ALA A 101 -9.92 -11.11 -3.61
N THR A 102 -10.77 -11.81 -4.36
CA THR A 102 -10.71 -11.81 -5.82
C THR A 102 -10.91 -10.42 -6.41
N VAL A 103 -11.76 -9.60 -5.79
CA VAL A 103 -12.00 -8.23 -6.24
C VAL A 103 -10.78 -7.37 -5.98
N VAL A 104 -10.21 -7.46 -4.78
CA VAL A 104 -9.01 -6.69 -4.40
C VAL A 104 -7.85 -7.08 -5.33
N LYS A 105 -7.61 -8.37 -5.49
CA LYS A 105 -6.55 -8.89 -6.33
C LYS A 105 -6.72 -8.46 -7.79
N LYS A 106 -7.94 -8.54 -8.31
CA LYS A 106 -8.24 -8.13 -9.68
C LYS A 106 -8.02 -6.65 -9.90
N SER A 107 -8.41 -5.82 -8.93
CA SER A 107 -8.21 -4.37 -9.01
C SER A 107 -6.73 -4.02 -9.08
N ILE A 108 -5.91 -4.67 -8.27
CA ILE A 108 -4.47 -4.46 -8.27
C ILE A 108 -3.86 -4.95 -9.58
N SER A 109 -4.22 -6.16 -10.01
CA SER A 109 -3.66 -6.77 -11.21
C SER A 109 -4.06 -6.04 -12.50
N ASN A 110 -5.31 -5.59 -12.59
CA ASN A 110 -5.80 -4.92 -13.79
C ASN A 110 -5.14 -3.56 -14.04
N ARG A 111 -4.57 -2.96 -13.02
CA ARG A 111 -3.88 -1.68 -13.17
C ARG A 111 -2.53 -1.84 -13.88
N TRP A 112 -1.90 -3.01 -13.72
CA TRP A 112 -0.53 -3.20 -14.16
C TRP A 112 -0.34 -4.36 -15.16
N SER A 113 -1.39 -5.02 -15.51
CA SER A 113 -1.32 -6.15 -16.47
C SER A 113 -1.41 -5.72 -17.92
#